data_7d9c8e55f0efa09a7e32e2eb96888a02
#
_entry.id   7d9c8e55f0efa09a7e32e2eb96888a02
#
_cell.length_a   1.000
_cell.length_b   1.000
_cell.length_c   1.000
_cell.angle_alpha   90.00
_cell.angle_beta   90.00
_cell.angle_gamma   90.00
#
_symmetry.space_group_name_H-M   'P 1'
#
loop_
_entity.id
_entity.type
_entity.pdbx_description
1 polymer ?
#
loop_
_entity_poly.entity_id
_entity_poly.type
_entity_poly.pdbx_seq_one_letter_code
_entity_poly.pdbx_strand_id
1 'polypeptide(L)'
;MSANSDLFVQAIDPARLDVIYSSGGDGHGNRLRPFAATGQGEPLRCCLRYAEPGEQITLISYAPFDHPSVWTEVGPVYIHAARCDGYRPTGRLPGQLATGPRVLRTYRADDTMDYGHNTVVTDDADLGPIIQRLLGERDVATVHVRTLAPQCFLYAVAARLAVEADVEAGPIVR
;
A
#
# COMPACT_ATOMS: atom_id res chain seq x y z
N MET A 1 7.29 -14.53 -24.99
CA MET A 1 5.95 -14.66 -24.39
C MET A 1 6.11 -14.14 -22.96
N SER A 2 5.78 -12.88 -22.71
CA SER A 2 5.86 -12.29 -21.35
C SER A 2 4.81 -12.98 -20.48
N ALA A 3 5.25 -13.73 -19.49
CA ALA A 3 4.38 -14.15 -18.40
C ALA A 3 3.87 -12.85 -17.75
N ASN A 4 2.60 -12.56 -17.97
CA ASN A 4 1.91 -11.49 -17.27
C ASN A 4 1.74 -12.01 -15.83
N SER A 5 2.77 -11.81 -14.99
CA SER A 5 2.68 -12.15 -13.58
C SER A 5 1.59 -11.26 -13.00
N ASP A 6 0.47 -11.86 -12.62
CA ASP A 6 -0.61 -11.15 -11.96
C ASP A 6 -0.07 -10.49 -10.71
N LEU A 7 -0.09 -9.17 -10.68
CA LEU A 7 0.32 -8.38 -9.53
C LEU A 7 -0.78 -8.43 -8.46
N PHE A 8 -0.40 -8.77 -7.25
CA PHE A 8 -1.29 -8.68 -6.10
C PHE A 8 -1.08 -7.35 -5.38
N VAL A 9 -1.98 -6.40 -5.64
CA VAL A 9 -1.95 -5.06 -5.04
C VAL A 9 -2.74 -5.08 -3.74
N GLN A 10 -2.12 -4.56 -2.68
CA GLN A 10 -2.68 -4.49 -1.33
C GLN A 10 -2.91 -3.03 -0.93
N ALA A 11 -4.17 -2.67 -0.71
CA ALA A 11 -4.61 -1.48 0.01
C ALA A 11 -4.55 -1.70 1.53
N ILE A 12 -5.00 -0.74 2.32
CA ILE A 12 -5.25 -0.98 3.75
C ILE A 12 -6.30 -2.07 3.89
N ASP A 13 -6.02 -3.05 4.74
CA ASP A 13 -6.92 -4.17 5.01
C ASP A 13 -8.30 -3.66 5.49
N PRO A 14 -9.41 -4.11 4.89
CA PRO A 14 -10.76 -3.73 5.30
C PRO A 14 -11.04 -3.98 6.79
N ALA A 15 -10.50 -5.05 7.38
CA ALA A 15 -10.67 -5.33 8.82
C ALA A 15 -9.99 -4.27 9.70
N ARG A 16 -8.81 -3.77 9.29
CA ARG A 16 -8.15 -2.63 9.98
C ARG A 16 -8.94 -1.34 9.82
N LEU A 17 -9.48 -1.07 8.64
CA LEU A 17 -10.36 0.08 8.42
C LEU A 17 -11.62 0.01 9.28
N ASP A 18 -12.22 -1.18 9.44
CA ASP A 18 -13.37 -1.38 10.30
C ASP A 18 -13.09 -1.05 11.76
N VAL A 19 -11.93 -1.44 12.28
CA VAL A 19 -11.48 -1.07 13.63
C VAL A 19 -11.32 0.43 13.75
N ILE A 20 -10.66 1.08 12.78
CA ILE A 20 -10.45 2.54 12.76
C ILE A 20 -11.79 3.30 12.77
N TYR A 21 -12.72 2.93 11.90
CA TYR A 21 -14.03 3.59 11.84
C TYR A 21 -14.88 3.33 13.10
N SER A 22 -14.83 2.12 13.65
CA SER A 22 -15.62 1.76 14.83
C SER A 22 -15.11 2.41 16.10
N SER A 23 -13.77 2.56 16.24
CA SER A 23 -13.14 3.21 17.40
C SER A 23 -13.14 4.75 17.31
N GLY A 24 -13.29 5.29 16.10
CA GLY A 24 -13.12 6.72 15.84
C GLY A 24 -11.67 7.22 15.99
N GLY A 25 -10.70 6.31 15.89
CA GLY A 25 -9.27 6.61 16.01
C GLY A 25 -8.39 5.65 15.22
N ASP A 26 -7.15 6.06 14.99
CA ASP A 26 -6.20 5.34 14.11
C ASP A 26 -5.34 4.27 14.82
N GLY A 27 -5.55 4.06 16.12
CA GLY A 27 -4.73 3.15 16.93
C GLY A 27 -3.36 3.71 17.35
N HIS A 28 -3.01 4.91 16.87
CA HIS A 28 -1.75 5.61 17.18
C HIS A 28 -1.98 6.88 18.02
N GLY A 29 -3.16 7.01 18.66
CA GLY A 29 -3.51 8.12 19.53
C GLY A 29 -4.21 9.29 18.83
N ASN A 30 -4.45 9.23 17.52
CA ASN A 30 -5.16 10.28 16.78
C ASN A 30 -6.64 9.92 16.61
N ARG A 31 -7.53 10.88 16.88
CA ARG A 31 -8.96 10.76 16.55
C ARG A 31 -9.18 11.11 15.08
N LEU A 32 -10.15 10.46 14.47
CA LEU A 32 -10.59 10.81 13.12
C LEU A 32 -11.13 12.24 13.09
N ARG A 33 -10.66 13.03 12.14
CA ARG A 33 -11.08 14.42 11.92
C ARG A 33 -11.43 14.59 10.46
N PRO A 34 -12.70 14.39 10.07
CA PRO A 34 -13.14 14.55 8.70
C PRO A 34 -12.97 15.97 8.18
N PHE A 35 -12.59 16.10 6.93
CA PHE A 35 -12.54 17.37 6.18
C PHE A 35 -12.80 17.13 4.70
N ALA A 36 -13.19 18.18 3.98
CA ALA A 36 -13.41 18.10 2.54
C ALA A 36 -12.09 18.08 1.78
N ALA A 37 -11.92 17.10 0.89
CA ALA A 37 -10.76 17.02 0.00
C ALA A 37 -10.66 18.22 -0.92
N THR A 38 -9.47 18.66 -1.23
CA THR A 38 -9.20 19.76 -2.19
C THR A 38 -9.20 19.28 -3.64
N GLY A 39 -8.98 17.96 -3.86
CA GLY A 39 -8.76 17.38 -5.17
C GLY A 39 -7.37 17.67 -5.75
N GLN A 40 -6.43 18.15 -4.93
CA GLN A 40 -5.07 18.50 -5.36
C GLN A 40 -4.05 17.41 -5.05
N GLY A 41 -4.47 16.15 -5.03
CA GLY A 41 -3.56 15.02 -4.89
C GLY A 41 -3.59 14.36 -3.51
N GLU A 42 -4.77 14.15 -2.93
CA GLU A 42 -5.00 13.35 -1.74
C GLU A 42 -5.24 11.87 -2.12
N PRO A 43 -4.21 11.00 -2.14
CA PRO A 43 -4.39 9.60 -2.51
C PRO A 43 -5.01 8.81 -1.34
N LEU A 44 -6.13 8.16 -1.61
CA LEU A 44 -6.88 7.37 -0.63
C LEU A 44 -6.34 5.93 -0.57
N ARG A 45 -5.90 5.49 0.62
CA ARG A 45 -5.30 4.16 0.82
C ARG A 45 -6.34 3.07 1.05
N CYS A 46 -7.59 3.44 1.26
CA CYS A 46 -8.70 2.48 1.37
C CYS A 46 -9.18 1.95 0.02
N CYS A 47 -9.10 2.74 -1.07
CA CYS A 47 -9.62 2.38 -2.39
C CYS A 47 -8.64 2.63 -3.55
N LEU A 48 -7.44 3.13 -3.26
CA LEU A 48 -6.31 3.35 -4.19
C LEU A 48 -6.66 4.23 -5.40
N ARG A 49 -7.30 5.36 -5.13
CA ARG A 49 -7.52 6.46 -6.08
C ARG A 49 -7.25 7.81 -5.42
N TYR A 50 -7.20 8.87 -6.19
CA TYR A 50 -7.23 10.22 -5.61
C TYR A 50 -8.64 10.57 -5.14
N ALA A 51 -8.72 11.39 -4.08
CA ALA A 51 -9.97 11.98 -3.64
C ALA A 51 -10.47 13.00 -4.66
N GLU A 52 -11.78 13.05 -4.86
CA GLU A 52 -12.40 14.10 -5.65
C GLU A 52 -12.64 15.35 -4.79
N PRO A 53 -12.69 16.56 -5.39
CA PRO A 53 -12.96 17.77 -4.64
C PRO A 53 -14.27 17.67 -3.85
N GLY A 54 -14.20 17.97 -2.54
CA GLY A 54 -15.37 17.94 -1.64
C GLY A 54 -15.65 16.59 -1.00
N GLU A 55 -15.01 15.49 -1.42
CA GLU A 55 -15.15 14.21 -0.71
C GLU A 55 -14.71 14.35 0.75
N GLN A 56 -15.45 13.72 1.65
CA GLN A 56 -15.10 13.69 3.06
C GLN A 56 -13.99 12.65 3.30
N ILE A 57 -12.84 13.13 3.69
CA ILE A 57 -11.64 12.33 3.95
C ILE A 57 -11.10 12.60 5.35
N THR A 58 -10.21 11.76 5.82
CA THR A 58 -9.47 11.97 7.07
C THR A 58 -8.02 11.54 6.91
N LEU A 59 -7.15 12.16 7.70
CA LEU A 59 -5.75 11.77 7.80
C LEU A 59 -5.58 10.86 9.02
N ILE A 60 -4.88 9.76 8.86
CA ILE A 60 -4.55 8.81 9.92
C ILE A 60 -3.05 8.50 9.92
N SER A 61 -2.51 8.09 11.04
CA SER A 61 -1.22 7.41 11.12
C SER A 61 -1.40 5.93 10.76
N TYR A 62 -0.55 5.42 9.90
CA TYR A 62 -0.65 4.04 9.41
C TYR A 62 0.72 3.37 9.37
N ALA A 63 0.80 2.15 9.85
CA ALA A 63 1.95 1.25 9.71
C ALA A 63 1.59 0.17 8.67
N PRO A 64 2.33 0.02 7.56
CA PRO A 64 2.06 -1.00 6.56
C PRO A 64 2.21 -2.44 7.06
N PHE A 65 3.14 -2.67 7.99
CA PHE A 65 3.28 -3.98 8.65
C PHE A 65 2.32 -4.07 9.84
N ASP A 66 1.73 -5.24 10.03
CA ASP A 66 0.77 -5.55 11.10
C ASP A 66 1.42 -6.08 12.39
N HIS A 67 2.73 -6.31 12.35
CA HIS A 67 3.52 -6.77 13.49
C HIS A 67 4.69 -5.82 13.79
N PRO A 68 5.17 -5.77 15.05
CA PRO A 68 6.34 -4.97 15.40
C PRO A 68 7.61 -5.49 14.72
N SER A 69 8.33 -4.58 14.07
CA SER A 69 9.60 -4.84 13.40
C SER A 69 10.48 -3.60 13.51
N VAL A 70 11.79 -3.76 13.42
CA VAL A 70 12.73 -2.63 13.30
C VAL A 70 12.55 -1.84 12.01
N TRP A 71 11.83 -2.42 11.05
CA TRP A 71 11.48 -1.82 9.76
C TRP A 71 10.09 -1.16 9.77
N THR A 72 9.36 -1.25 10.90
CA THR A 72 8.04 -0.63 11.03
C THR A 72 8.17 0.88 11.00
N GLU A 73 7.52 1.49 10.03
CA GLU A 73 7.36 2.94 9.93
C GLU A 73 5.89 3.30 10.10
N VAL A 74 5.62 4.32 10.88
CA VAL A 74 4.27 4.91 11.02
C VAL A 74 4.26 6.26 10.31
N GLY A 75 3.36 6.44 9.37
CA GLY A 75 3.28 7.68 8.60
C GLY A 75 1.85 8.11 8.26
N PRO A 76 1.66 9.39 7.86
CA PRO A 76 0.34 9.92 7.56
C PRO A 76 -0.17 9.36 6.23
N VAL A 77 -1.45 8.95 6.20
CA VAL A 77 -2.14 8.52 4.99
C VAL A 77 -3.59 9.01 4.99
N TYR A 78 -4.11 9.32 3.80
CA TYR A 78 -5.52 9.66 3.62
C TYR A 78 -6.37 8.41 3.44
N ILE A 79 -7.54 8.40 4.06
CA ILE A 79 -8.63 7.45 3.83
C ILE A 79 -9.95 8.23 3.72
N HIS A 80 -11.02 7.62 3.21
CA HIS A 80 -12.35 8.20 3.35
C HIS A 80 -12.70 8.40 4.84
N ALA A 81 -13.50 9.43 5.13
CA ALA A 81 -13.97 9.68 6.49
C ALA A 81 -15.02 8.66 6.97
N ALA A 82 -15.63 7.94 6.04
CA ALA A 82 -16.56 6.86 6.27
C ALA A 82 -16.21 5.64 5.42
N ARG A 83 -16.83 4.49 5.70
CA ARG A 83 -16.63 3.26 4.92
C ARG A 83 -16.90 3.48 3.44
N CYS A 84 -16.05 2.96 2.60
CA CYS A 84 -16.20 2.89 1.16
C CYS A 84 -16.10 1.42 0.70
N ASP A 85 -16.36 1.18 -0.59
CA ASP A 85 -16.31 -0.18 -1.17
C ASP A 85 -14.91 -0.82 -1.15
N GLY A 86 -13.88 -0.07 -0.75
CA GLY A 86 -12.50 -0.52 -0.70
C GLY A 86 -11.87 -0.67 -2.08
N TYR A 87 -10.67 -1.25 -2.10
CA TYR A 87 -9.96 -1.60 -3.33
C TYR A 87 -10.24 -3.07 -3.69
N ARG A 88 -10.53 -3.32 -4.96
CA ARG A 88 -10.68 -4.67 -5.51
C ARG A 88 -9.49 -4.97 -6.41
N PRO A 89 -8.65 -5.97 -6.07
CA PRO A 89 -7.50 -6.35 -6.88
C PRO A 89 -7.94 -6.79 -8.28
N THR A 90 -7.30 -6.23 -9.31
CA THR A 90 -7.59 -6.53 -10.72
C THR A 90 -6.45 -7.25 -11.43
N GLY A 91 -5.38 -7.61 -10.71
CA GLY A 91 -4.13 -8.10 -11.29
C GLY A 91 -3.27 -7.01 -11.92
N ARG A 92 -3.69 -5.75 -11.82
CA ARG A 92 -2.99 -4.57 -12.36
C ARG A 92 -2.80 -3.52 -11.28
N LEU A 93 -1.85 -2.62 -11.48
CA LEU A 93 -1.67 -1.47 -10.60
C LEU A 93 -2.88 -0.53 -10.67
N PRO A 94 -3.19 0.22 -9.59
CA PRO A 94 -4.32 1.15 -9.55
C PRO A 94 -4.06 2.34 -10.48
N GLY A 95 -4.88 2.52 -11.51
CA GLY A 95 -4.62 3.37 -12.67
C GLY A 95 -4.08 4.76 -12.36
N GLN A 96 -4.74 5.50 -11.44
CA GLN A 96 -4.30 6.85 -11.05
C GLN A 96 -2.98 6.87 -10.24
N LEU A 97 -2.58 5.74 -9.66
CA LEU A 97 -1.38 5.60 -8.82
C LEU A 97 -0.33 4.69 -9.45
N ALA A 98 -0.51 4.30 -10.72
CA ALA A 98 0.33 3.34 -11.45
C ALA A 98 1.58 3.97 -12.09
N THR A 99 1.74 5.29 -12.02
CA THR A 99 2.87 6.01 -12.61
C THR A 99 3.70 6.76 -11.57
N GLY A 100 4.94 7.08 -11.93
CA GLY A 100 5.83 7.94 -11.14
C GLY A 100 5.36 9.40 -11.06
N PRO A 101 6.13 10.27 -10.37
CA PRO A 101 7.33 9.95 -9.60
C PRO A 101 7.03 9.22 -8.28
N ARG A 102 7.84 8.20 -7.95
CA ARG A 102 7.62 7.34 -6.75
C ARG A 102 8.93 6.85 -6.15
N VAL A 103 8.87 6.45 -4.88
CA VAL A 103 9.89 5.60 -4.25
C VAL A 103 9.32 4.20 -4.14
N LEU A 104 10.09 3.22 -4.59
CA LEU A 104 9.79 1.79 -4.49
C LEU A 104 10.74 1.19 -3.45
N ARG A 105 10.20 0.71 -2.32
CA ARG A 105 10.98 0.00 -1.30
C ARG A 105 10.68 -1.48 -1.37
N THR A 106 11.72 -2.28 -1.40
CA THR A 106 11.64 -3.72 -1.51
C THR A 106 11.84 -4.38 -0.16
N TYR A 107 11.07 -5.43 0.08
CA TYR A 107 11.10 -6.20 1.32
C TYR A 107 11.15 -7.69 1.01
N ARG A 108 11.83 -8.44 1.87
CA ARG A 108 11.89 -9.90 1.85
C ARG A 108 10.64 -10.51 2.47
N ALA A 109 10.51 -11.83 2.41
CA ALA A 109 9.39 -12.57 2.97
C ALA A 109 9.27 -12.45 4.51
N ASP A 110 10.36 -12.11 5.20
CA ASP A 110 10.40 -11.84 6.64
C ASP A 110 10.22 -10.36 6.99
N ASP A 111 9.76 -9.54 6.02
CA ASP A 111 9.58 -8.08 6.11
C ASP A 111 10.88 -7.29 6.37
N THR A 112 12.04 -7.91 6.24
CA THR A 112 13.32 -7.20 6.24
C THR A 112 13.47 -6.37 4.96
N MET A 113 13.85 -5.10 5.09
CA MET A 113 14.08 -4.25 3.91
C MET A 113 15.28 -4.74 3.10
N ASP A 114 15.07 -4.93 1.82
CA ASP A 114 16.15 -5.20 0.88
C ASP A 114 16.66 -3.88 0.27
N TYR A 115 17.70 -3.34 0.86
CA TYR A 115 18.28 -2.04 0.43
C TYR A 115 18.84 -2.07 -0.99
N GLY A 116 19.25 -3.23 -1.48
CA GLY A 116 19.92 -3.37 -2.77
C GLY A 116 19.01 -3.07 -3.97
N HIS A 117 17.69 -3.24 -3.81
CA HIS A 117 16.73 -3.09 -4.88
C HIS A 117 15.77 -1.89 -4.70
N ASN A 118 15.93 -1.10 -3.63
CA ASN A 118 15.18 0.13 -3.48
C ASN A 118 15.41 1.05 -4.69
N THR A 119 14.33 1.55 -5.27
CA THR A 119 14.37 2.28 -6.54
C THR A 119 13.64 3.63 -6.41
N VAL A 120 14.24 4.69 -6.93
CA VAL A 120 13.60 5.99 -7.08
C VAL A 120 13.23 6.20 -8.54
N VAL A 121 11.95 6.38 -8.81
CA VAL A 121 11.43 6.75 -10.13
C VAL A 121 11.11 8.25 -10.09
N THR A 122 11.77 9.05 -10.94
CA THR A 122 11.70 10.52 -10.89
C THR A 122 10.78 11.13 -11.92
N ASP A 123 10.34 10.36 -12.90
CA ASP A 123 9.47 10.75 -14.00
C ASP A 123 8.12 10.03 -13.96
N ASP A 124 7.24 10.32 -14.91
CA ASP A 124 5.91 9.70 -15.04
C ASP A 124 5.95 8.30 -15.68
N ALA A 125 7.04 7.54 -15.45
CA ALA A 125 7.15 6.19 -15.97
C ALA A 125 6.04 5.27 -15.44
N ASP A 126 5.63 4.30 -16.27
CA ASP A 126 4.78 3.18 -15.85
C ASP A 126 5.53 2.31 -14.83
N LEU A 127 4.97 2.18 -13.64
CA LEU A 127 5.57 1.41 -12.55
C LEU A 127 5.42 -0.10 -12.75
N GLY A 128 4.47 -0.55 -13.56
CA GLY A 128 4.19 -1.97 -13.75
C GLY A 128 5.44 -2.78 -14.15
N PRO A 129 6.13 -2.46 -15.24
CA PRO A 129 7.35 -3.16 -15.66
C PRO A 129 8.47 -3.08 -14.62
N ILE A 130 8.59 -1.95 -13.90
CA ILE A 130 9.62 -1.76 -12.88
C ILE A 130 9.34 -2.69 -11.69
N ILE A 131 8.10 -2.71 -11.19
CA ILE A 131 7.67 -3.55 -10.06
C ILE A 131 7.78 -5.03 -10.43
N GLN A 132 7.37 -5.44 -11.64
CA GLN A 132 7.51 -6.82 -12.10
C GLN A 132 8.97 -7.26 -12.11
N ARG A 133 9.88 -6.42 -12.56
CA ARG A 133 11.32 -6.69 -12.51
C ARG A 133 11.81 -6.85 -11.08
N LEU A 134 11.41 -5.95 -10.17
CA LEU A 134 11.81 -6.01 -8.75
C LEU A 134 11.29 -7.28 -8.07
N LEU A 135 10.03 -7.67 -8.31
CA LEU A 135 9.45 -8.92 -7.79
C LEU A 135 10.05 -10.18 -8.43
N GLY A 136 10.77 -10.05 -9.55
CA GLY A 136 11.56 -11.12 -10.16
C GLY A 136 12.93 -11.35 -9.51
N GLU A 137 13.38 -10.43 -8.65
CA GLU A 137 14.63 -10.59 -7.90
C GLU A 137 14.45 -11.63 -6.79
N ARG A 138 15.50 -12.44 -6.57
CA ARG A 138 15.44 -13.67 -5.76
C ARG A 138 14.87 -13.46 -4.34
N ASP A 139 15.22 -12.35 -3.70
CA ASP A 139 14.93 -12.10 -2.28
C ASP A 139 13.81 -11.06 -2.08
N VAL A 140 13.20 -10.55 -3.16
CA VAL A 140 12.14 -9.55 -3.09
C VAL A 140 10.79 -10.23 -3.08
N ALA A 141 10.09 -10.16 -1.95
CA ALA A 141 8.73 -10.69 -1.79
C ALA A 141 7.66 -9.61 -1.99
N THR A 142 7.94 -8.37 -1.56
CA THR A 142 6.98 -7.28 -1.58
C THR A 142 7.65 -5.96 -1.97
N VAL A 143 6.93 -5.14 -2.73
CA VAL A 143 7.33 -3.78 -3.09
C VAL A 143 6.33 -2.79 -2.49
N HIS A 144 6.78 -1.89 -1.62
CA HIS A 144 5.98 -0.75 -1.16
C HIS A 144 6.15 0.42 -2.11
N VAL A 145 5.05 0.87 -2.69
CA VAL A 145 5.00 2.09 -3.50
C VAL A 145 4.73 3.27 -2.58
N ARG A 146 5.56 4.32 -2.71
CA ARG A 146 5.52 5.51 -1.86
C ARG A 146 5.54 6.79 -2.70
N THR A 147 5.01 7.87 -2.17
CA THR A 147 5.18 9.20 -2.76
C THR A 147 6.65 9.60 -2.76
N LEU A 148 7.07 10.44 -3.73
CA LEU A 148 8.50 10.76 -3.89
C LEU A 148 9.03 11.59 -2.70
N ALA A 149 8.54 12.82 -2.52
CA ALA A 149 9.11 13.75 -1.56
C ALA A 149 8.75 13.40 -0.09
N PRO A 150 7.47 13.25 0.30
CA PRO A 150 7.12 12.91 1.67
C PRO A 150 7.31 11.43 2.00
N GLN A 151 7.53 10.57 1.02
CA GLN A 151 7.69 9.11 1.15
C GLN A 151 6.56 8.39 1.92
N CYS A 152 5.36 8.98 1.90
CA CYS A 152 4.20 8.33 2.49
C CYS A 152 3.81 7.08 1.73
N PHE A 153 3.43 6.02 2.46
CA PHE A 153 2.95 4.77 1.89
C PHE A 153 1.73 5.00 0.99
N LEU A 154 1.69 4.34 -0.17
CA LEU A 154 0.54 4.32 -1.08
C LEU A 154 -0.14 2.95 -1.07
N TYR A 155 0.59 1.92 -1.44
CA TYR A 155 0.13 0.53 -1.48
C TYR A 155 1.32 -0.42 -1.52
N ALA A 156 1.08 -1.69 -1.24
CA ALA A 156 2.05 -2.76 -1.43
C ALA A 156 1.70 -3.60 -2.66
N VAL A 157 2.71 -4.24 -3.24
CA VAL A 157 2.56 -5.16 -4.36
C VAL A 157 3.39 -6.40 -4.08
N ALA A 158 2.77 -7.58 -4.20
CA ALA A 158 3.44 -8.88 -4.14
C ALA A 158 3.19 -9.67 -5.42
N ALA A 159 3.98 -10.72 -5.65
CA ALA A 159 3.68 -11.69 -6.69
C ALA A 159 2.51 -12.60 -6.20
N ARG A 160 1.55 -12.88 -7.06
CA ARG A 160 0.35 -13.66 -6.70
C ARG A 160 0.66 -15.05 -6.16
N LEU A 161 1.70 -15.71 -6.66
CA LEU A 161 2.14 -17.02 -6.18
C LEU A 161 2.65 -17.03 -4.74
N ALA A 162 3.17 -15.90 -4.24
CA ALA A 162 3.64 -15.78 -2.86
C ALA A 162 2.47 -15.74 -1.87
N VAL A 163 1.36 -15.13 -2.26
CA VAL A 163 0.15 -14.97 -1.41
C VAL A 163 -0.62 -16.30 -1.29
N GLU A 164 -0.64 -17.12 -2.33
CA GLU A 164 -1.31 -18.44 -2.31
C GLU A 164 -0.57 -19.43 -1.39
N ALA A 165 0.76 -19.33 -1.28
CA ALA A 165 1.56 -20.17 -0.41
C ALA A 165 1.36 -19.88 1.10
N ASP A 166 1.12 -18.62 1.47
CA ASP A 166 0.86 -18.21 2.86
C ASP A 166 -0.56 -18.61 3.33
N VAL A 167 -1.52 -18.72 2.40
CA VAL A 167 -2.89 -19.16 2.73
C VAL A 167 -2.95 -20.68 2.95
N GLU A 168 -2.12 -21.47 2.29
CA GLU A 168 -2.04 -22.93 2.49
C GLU A 168 -1.22 -23.34 3.73
N ALA A 169 -0.32 -22.49 4.20
CA ALA A 169 0.41 -22.67 5.45
C ALA A 169 -0.43 -22.19 6.65
N GLY A 170 -1.54 -22.85 6.91
CA GLY A 170 -2.41 -22.57 8.07
C GLY A 170 -1.62 -22.60 9.39
N PRO A 171 -2.14 -21.96 10.47
CA PRO A 171 -1.39 -21.79 11.72
C PRO A 171 -0.96 -23.14 12.27
N ILE A 172 0.35 -23.34 12.45
CA ILE A 172 0.89 -24.46 13.21
C ILE A 172 0.51 -24.24 14.66
N VAL A 173 -0.58 -24.88 15.09
CA VAL A 173 -0.98 -24.96 16.50
C VAL A 173 0.09 -25.79 17.23
N ARG A 174 0.85 -25.17 18.08
CA ARG A 174 1.60 -25.84 19.15
C ARG A 174 1.03 -25.45 20.48
#